data_94d0d2898f4e3824627c5c5e1b6743e6
#
_entry.id   94d0d2898f4e3824627c5c5e1b6743e6
#
_cell.length_a   1.000
_cell.length_b   1.000
_cell.length_c   1.000
_cell.angle_alpha   90.00
_cell.angle_beta   90.00
_cell.angle_gamma   90.00
#
_symmetry.space_group_name_H-M   'P 1'
#
loop_
_entity.id
_entity.type
_entity.pdbx_description
1 polymer ?
#
loop_
_entity_poly.entity_id
_entity_poly.type
_entity_poly.pdbx_seq_one_letter_code
_entity_poly.pdbx_strand_id
1 'polypeptide(L)'
;MREKIEEIWDEEREIIFIKKYLRNKKVLRVLDDVDHINQLQVLAGKEDWFGIGSRIIITTRNERLLVQHDVTLCHHVKVLDKGAALELFSLHAFKKNMPEDGFWELSTYFINYAGGLPLALETLGSTLFKRRLDTWNSVWDNLSKIHNPTIFDKLKISYDGPEEWEKRIFLDVACFHKGKYTKRVIEMLDDYFGISSSIMIDVLIERSLIYQDHRKCIWMHDLIQEMAWTVIAHESKESGQRSRLWLYNDIYHVFRTNTVRS
;
A
#
# COMPACT_ATOMS: atom_id res chain seq x y z
N MET A 1 16.37 31.69 -30.71
CA MET A 1 16.97 31.72 -29.38
C MET A 1 15.88 31.35 -28.40
N ARG A 2 15.79 30.08 -28.02
CA ARG A 2 14.93 29.61 -26.93
C ARG A 2 15.83 29.53 -25.69
N GLU A 3 15.72 30.52 -24.81
CA GLU A 3 16.33 30.46 -23.51
C GLU A 3 15.72 29.31 -22.75
N LYS A 4 16.57 28.39 -22.33
CA LYS A 4 16.25 27.41 -21.30
C LYS A 4 16.09 28.17 -20.01
N ILE A 5 14.86 28.35 -19.57
CA ILE A 5 14.56 28.73 -18.18
C ILE A 5 14.75 27.46 -17.35
N GLU A 6 15.94 27.25 -16.82
CA GLU A 6 16.15 26.43 -15.62
C GLU A 6 15.61 27.27 -14.44
N GLU A 7 14.29 27.23 -14.25
CA GLU A 7 13.71 27.78 -13.03
C GLU A 7 14.10 26.85 -11.88
N ILE A 8 15.03 27.36 -11.06
CA ILE A 8 15.17 26.92 -9.68
C ILE A 8 13.82 27.26 -9.03
N TRP A 9 13.03 26.24 -8.73
CA TRP A 9 11.75 26.36 -8.07
C TRP A 9 12.02 26.87 -6.65
N ASP A 10 11.79 28.18 -6.44
CA ASP A 10 11.92 28.82 -5.16
C ASP A 10 10.56 28.72 -4.44
N GLU A 11 10.48 27.91 -3.41
CA GLU A 11 9.27 27.68 -2.62
C GLU A 11 8.61 28.99 -2.17
N GLU A 12 9.40 30.03 -1.85
CA GLU A 12 8.89 31.34 -1.48
C GLU A 12 8.16 32.03 -2.64
N ARG A 13 8.64 31.87 -3.86
CA ARG A 13 7.97 32.43 -5.06
C ARG A 13 6.66 31.75 -5.36
N GLU A 14 6.57 30.45 -5.18
CA GLU A 14 5.31 29.69 -5.33
C GLU A 14 4.27 30.14 -4.31
N ILE A 15 4.64 30.25 -3.05
CA ILE A 15 3.77 30.76 -1.99
C ILE A 15 3.26 32.15 -2.30
N ILE A 16 4.15 33.08 -2.73
CA ILE A 16 3.79 34.44 -3.12
C ILE A 16 2.83 34.43 -4.32
N PHE A 17 3.08 33.58 -5.32
CA PHE A 17 2.23 33.45 -6.49
C PHE A 17 0.82 32.95 -6.09
N ILE A 18 0.73 31.88 -5.31
CA ILE A 18 -0.55 31.33 -4.83
C ILE A 18 -1.34 32.39 -4.09
N LYS A 19 -0.74 33.05 -3.10
CA LYS A 19 -1.38 34.13 -2.32
C LYS A 19 -1.87 35.27 -3.20
N LYS A 20 -1.04 35.73 -4.12
CA LYS A 20 -1.35 36.89 -4.97
C LYS A 20 -2.49 36.61 -5.94
N TYR A 21 -2.51 35.42 -6.57
CA TYR A 21 -3.40 35.12 -7.67
C TYR A 21 -4.65 34.33 -7.28
N LEU A 22 -4.62 33.60 -6.16
CA LEU A 22 -5.72 32.73 -5.74
C LEU A 22 -6.53 33.25 -4.55
N ARG A 23 -6.03 34.24 -3.78
CA ARG A 23 -6.69 34.77 -2.59
C ARG A 23 -8.15 35.18 -2.79
N ASN A 24 -8.49 35.71 -3.94
CA ASN A 24 -9.83 36.18 -4.27
C ASN A 24 -10.58 35.26 -5.24
N LYS A 25 -10.02 34.08 -5.52
CA LYS A 25 -10.64 33.13 -6.46
C LYS A 25 -11.15 31.91 -5.72
N LYS A 26 -12.39 31.54 -6.00
CA LYS A 26 -12.93 30.24 -5.57
C LYS A 26 -12.35 29.16 -6.45
N VAL A 27 -11.55 28.26 -5.87
CA VAL A 27 -10.83 27.20 -6.60
C VAL A 27 -11.18 25.83 -6.03
N LEU A 28 -11.11 24.81 -6.88
CA LEU A 28 -10.93 23.42 -6.49
C LEU A 28 -9.49 23.04 -6.78
N ARG A 29 -8.73 22.73 -5.75
CA ARG A 29 -7.34 22.29 -5.86
C ARG A 29 -7.24 20.83 -5.46
N VAL A 30 -6.54 20.03 -6.26
CA VAL A 30 -6.25 18.63 -5.97
C VAL A 30 -4.74 18.47 -5.82
N LEU A 31 -4.31 17.94 -4.68
CA LEU A 31 -2.92 17.57 -4.39
C LEU A 31 -2.90 16.05 -4.28
N ASP A 32 -2.31 15.41 -5.27
CA ASP A 32 -2.34 13.95 -5.39
C ASP A 32 -1.03 13.32 -4.93
N ASP A 33 -1.13 12.17 -4.23
CA ASP A 33 -0.02 11.36 -3.70
C ASP A 33 0.99 12.16 -2.86
N VAL A 34 0.49 13.02 -1.96
CA VAL A 34 1.32 13.82 -1.07
C VAL A 34 2.07 12.89 -0.10
N ASP A 35 3.40 12.98 -0.06
CA ASP A 35 4.27 12.14 0.76
C ASP A 35 5.13 12.92 1.77
N HIS A 36 5.17 14.24 1.67
CA HIS A 36 5.97 15.11 2.55
C HIS A 36 5.21 16.36 3.00
N ILE A 37 5.40 16.77 4.27
CA ILE A 37 4.68 17.91 4.85
C ILE A 37 4.98 19.24 4.15
N ASN A 38 6.20 19.43 3.62
CA ASN A 38 6.57 20.65 2.91
C ASN A 38 5.71 20.87 1.67
N GLN A 39 5.27 19.81 0.98
CA GLN A 39 4.36 19.93 -0.16
C GLN A 39 3.04 20.58 0.26
N LEU A 40 2.49 20.21 1.43
CA LEU A 40 1.29 20.85 1.97
C LEU A 40 1.54 22.29 2.36
N GLN A 41 2.67 22.57 3.02
CA GLN A 41 3.03 23.93 3.45
C GLN A 41 3.19 24.90 2.28
N VAL A 42 3.81 24.45 1.18
CA VAL A 42 4.03 25.26 -0.03
C VAL A 42 2.76 25.40 -0.86
N LEU A 43 2.00 24.30 -1.03
CA LEU A 43 0.90 24.27 -1.98
C LEU A 43 -0.48 24.58 -1.36
N ALA A 44 -0.68 24.35 -0.08
CA ALA A 44 -1.96 24.54 0.61
C ALA A 44 -1.82 25.15 2.01
N GLY A 45 -0.75 25.87 2.30
CA GLY A 45 -0.26 26.22 3.64
C GLY A 45 -1.27 26.88 4.57
N LYS A 46 -2.16 27.75 4.09
CA LYS A 46 -3.19 28.42 4.92
C LYS A 46 -4.50 28.62 4.13
N GLU A 47 -5.62 28.56 4.84
CA GLU A 47 -6.96 28.77 4.26
C GLU A 47 -7.11 30.16 3.61
N ASP A 48 -6.47 31.19 4.14
CA ASP A 48 -6.52 32.57 3.63
C ASP A 48 -5.78 32.79 2.31
N TRP A 49 -5.10 31.76 1.79
CA TRP A 49 -4.46 31.82 0.48
C TRP A 49 -5.46 31.71 -0.68
N PHE A 50 -6.69 31.30 -0.40
CA PHE A 50 -7.72 31.02 -1.40
C PHE A 50 -8.98 31.82 -1.11
N GLY A 51 -9.75 32.12 -2.14
CA GLY A 51 -11.04 32.79 -2.00
C GLY A 51 -12.07 31.93 -1.26
N ILE A 52 -13.00 32.59 -0.59
CA ILE A 52 -14.07 31.94 0.21
C ILE A 52 -14.83 30.90 -0.62
N GLY A 53 -15.00 29.71 -0.06
CA GLY A 53 -15.67 28.57 -0.70
C GLY A 53 -14.77 27.76 -1.62
N SER A 54 -13.45 28.00 -1.60
CA SER A 54 -12.47 27.09 -2.20
C SER A 54 -12.48 25.74 -1.50
N ARG A 55 -12.06 24.70 -2.22
CA ARG A 55 -11.91 23.34 -1.70
C ARG A 55 -10.56 22.79 -2.08
N ILE A 56 -9.89 22.12 -1.14
CA ILE A 56 -8.64 21.43 -1.35
C ILE A 56 -8.89 19.96 -1.09
N ILE A 57 -8.56 19.11 -2.06
CA ILE A 57 -8.59 17.66 -1.94
C ILE A 57 -7.15 17.19 -1.91
N ILE A 58 -6.80 16.42 -0.88
CA ILE A 58 -5.46 15.87 -0.70
C ILE A 58 -5.57 14.35 -0.70
N THR A 59 -4.80 13.67 -1.53
CA THR A 59 -4.61 12.24 -1.40
C THR A 59 -3.23 11.94 -0.83
N THR A 60 -3.16 11.00 0.09
CA THR A 60 -1.90 10.59 0.72
C THR A 60 -2.03 9.16 1.24
N ARG A 61 -0.90 8.47 1.32
CA ARG A 61 -0.75 7.17 2.00
C ARG A 61 -0.27 7.33 3.45
N ASN A 62 -0.10 8.56 3.94
CA ASN A 62 0.36 8.86 5.27
C ASN A 62 -0.60 9.84 5.96
N GLU A 63 -1.50 9.31 6.78
CA GLU A 63 -2.50 10.10 7.50
C GLU A 63 -1.87 11.15 8.42
N ARG A 64 -0.66 10.88 8.94
CA ARG A 64 0.06 11.81 9.83
C ARG A 64 0.27 13.18 9.20
N LEU A 65 0.48 13.25 7.87
CA LEU A 65 0.62 14.52 7.14
C LEU A 65 -0.65 15.36 7.22
N LEU A 66 -1.83 14.73 7.15
CA LEU A 66 -3.12 15.42 7.27
C LEU A 66 -3.32 15.98 8.67
N VAL A 67 -2.97 15.20 9.69
CA VAL A 67 -3.03 15.64 11.11
C VAL A 67 -2.07 16.79 11.35
N GLN A 68 -0.82 16.72 10.87
CA GLN A 68 0.17 17.80 11.02
C GLN A 68 -0.22 19.08 10.28
N HIS A 69 -1.05 18.99 9.26
CA HIS A 69 -1.55 20.12 8.47
C HIS A 69 -2.95 20.59 8.91
N ASP A 70 -3.45 20.12 10.06
CA ASP A 70 -4.75 20.48 10.63
C ASP A 70 -5.93 20.24 9.66
N VAL A 71 -5.87 19.16 8.83
CA VAL A 71 -6.97 18.81 7.94
C VAL A 71 -8.16 18.33 8.75
N THR A 72 -9.30 19.01 8.61
CA THR A 72 -10.51 18.78 9.43
C THR A 72 -11.35 17.59 9.00
N LEU A 73 -11.30 17.21 7.72
CA LEU A 73 -12.06 16.09 7.15
C LEU A 73 -11.12 15.10 6.51
N CYS A 74 -11.02 13.91 7.11
CA CYS A 74 -10.29 12.79 6.57
C CYS A 74 -11.26 11.67 6.17
N HIS A 75 -11.04 11.09 4.99
CA HIS A 75 -11.82 9.97 4.48
C HIS A 75 -10.89 8.82 4.13
N HIS A 76 -11.03 7.70 4.88
CA HIS A 76 -10.31 6.47 4.57
C HIS A 76 -10.98 5.76 3.40
N VAL A 77 -10.28 5.67 2.26
CA VAL A 77 -10.77 4.94 1.09
C VAL A 77 -10.71 3.44 1.39
N LYS A 78 -11.87 2.79 1.31
CA LYS A 78 -11.97 1.34 1.50
C LYS A 78 -11.69 0.60 0.19
N VAL A 79 -11.25 -0.65 0.31
CA VAL A 79 -11.23 -1.58 -0.82
C VAL A 79 -12.63 -1.74 -1.41
N LEU A 80 -12.72 -2.11 -2.68
CA LEU A 80 -13.99 -2.35 -3.35
C LEU A 80 -14.74 -3.53 -2.71
N ASP A 81 -16.06 -3.40 -2.62
CA ASP A 81 -16.91 -4.55 -2.29
C ASP A 81 -16.91 -5.58 -3.43
N LYS A 82 -17.49 -6.75 -3.15
CA LYS A 82 -17.49 -7.86 -4.12
C LYS A 82 -18.17 -7.52 -5.45
N GLY A 83 -19.23 -6.71 -5.42
CA GLY A 83 -19.95 -6.31 -6.63
C GLY A 83 -19.11 -5.37 -7.51
N ALA A 84 -18.59 -4.30 -6.91
CA ALA A 84 -17.72 -3.35 -7.59
C ALA A 84 -16.40 -4.00 -8.05
N ALA A 85 -15.84 -4.93 -7.26
CA ALA A 85 -14.65 -5.68 -7.63
C ALA A 85 -14.90 -6.60 -8.85
N LEU A 86 -16.06 -7.28 -8.90
CA LEU A 86 -16.46 -8.09 -10.04
C LEU A 86 -16.62 -7.24 -11.30
N GLU A 87 -17.28 -6.09 -11.19
CA GLU A 87 -17.50 -5.19 -12.31
C GLU A 87 -16.16 -4.66 -12.85
N LEU A 88 -15.28 -4.14 -11.97
CA LEU A 88 -13.98 -3.58 -12.37
C LEU A 88 -13.10 -4.65 -13.02
N PHE A 89 -12.98 -5.84 -12.43
CA PHE A 89 -12.23 -6.94 -13.01
C PHE A 89 -12.77 -7.34 -14.38
N SER A 90 -14.11 -7.50 -14.49
CA SER A 90 -14.75 -7.92 -15.73
C SER A 90 -14.62 -6.87 -16.84
N LEU A 91 -14.67 -5.58 -16.49
CA LEU A 91 -14.42 -4.49 -17.44
C LEU A 91 -13.02 -4.58 -18.05
N HIS A 92 -12.02 -4.95 -17.26
CA HIS A 92 -10.65 -5.12 -17.73
C HIS A 92 -10.45 -6.44 -18.49
N ALA A 93 -11.02 -7.55 -18.00
CA ALA A 93 -10.83 -8.88 -18.57
C ALA A 93 -11.70 -9.17 -19.82
N PHE A 94 -12.91 -8.57 -19.91
CA PHE A 94 -13.90 -8.87 -20.96
C PHE A 94 -14.43 -7.63 -21.68
N LYS A 95 -14.16 -6.42 -21.20
CA LYS A 95 -14.80 -5.15 -21.63
C LYS A 95 -16.32 -5.18 -21.43
N LYS A 96 -16.78 -5.90 -20.43
CA LYS A 96 -18.19 -6.08 -20.02
C LYS A 96 -18.25 -6.00 -18.50
N ASN A 97 -19.42 -5.75 -17.94
CA ASN A 97 -19.58 -5.63 -16.47
C ASN A 97 -19.60 -6.99 -15.75
N MET A 98 -19.64 -8.07 -16.50
CA MET A 98 -19.76 -9.44 -15.99
C MET A 98 -18.86 -10.40 -16.75
N PRO A 99 -18.40 -11.50 -16.10
CA PRO A 99 -17.63 -12.54 -16.76
C PRO A 99 -18.41 -13.20 -17.91
N GLU A 100 -17.69 -13.68 -18.91
CA GLU A 100 -18.26 -14.51 -19.97
C GLU A 100 -18.52 -15.94 -19.48
N ASP A 101 -19.40 -16.65 -20.20
CA ASP A 101 -19.72 -18.05 -19.90
C ASP A 101 -18.44 -18.90 -19.87
N GLY A 102 -18.31 -19.75 -18.85
CA GLY A 102 -17.15 -20.59 -18.62
C GLY A 102 -16.00 -19.91 -17.86
N PHE A 103 -16.04 -18.59 -17.62
CA PHE A 103 -14.99 -17.86 -16.89
C PHE A 103 -15.36 -17.45 -15.46
N TRP A 104 -16.57 -17.74 -15.00
CA TRP A 104 -17.09 -17.29 -13.71
C TRP A 104 -16.26 -17.78 -12.52
N GLU A 105 -15.94 -19.06 -12.49
CA GLU A 105 -15.20 -19.66 -11.38
C GLU A 105 -13.80 -19.05 -11.26
N LEU A 106 -13.05 -19.01 -12.37
CA LEU A 106 -11.72 -18.41 -12.39
C LEU A 106 -11.76 -16.91 -12.09
N SER A 107 -12.73 -16.17 -12.62
CA SER A 107 -12.90 -14.75 -12.27
C SER A 107 -13.07 -14.57 -10.77
N THR A 108 -13.85 -15.44 -10.11
CA THR A 108 -14.05 -15.40 -8.66
C THR A 108 -12.72 -15.64 -7.91
N TYR A 109 -11.87 -16.55 -8.37
CA TYR A 109 -10.56 -16.79 -7.76
C TYR A 109 -9.66 -15.56 -7.86
N PHE A 110 -9.55 -14.92 -9.04
CA PHE A 110 -8.76 -13.70 -9.23
C PHE A 110 -9.30 -12.52 -8.42
N ILE A 111 -10.61 -12.33 -8.33
CA ILE A 111 -11.25 -11.27 -7.55
C ILE A 111 -10.98 -11.46 -6.06
N ASN A 112 -11.09 -12.70 -5.55
CA ASN A 112 -10.79 -13.00 -4.16
C ASN A 112 -9.30 -12.77 -3.84
N TYR A 113 -8.40 -13.17 -4.74
CA TYR A 113 -6.96 -12.91 -4.60
C TYR A 113 -6.66 -11.40 -4.57
N ALA A 114 -7.30 -10.62 -5.43
CA ALA A 114 -7.14 -9.17 -5.46
C ALA A 114 -7.64 -8.46 -4.18
N GLY A 115 -8.53 -9.11 -3.40
CA GLY A 115 -9.02 -8.60 -2.11
C GLY A 115 -9.72 -7.24 -2.19
N GLY A 116 -10.31 -6.91 -3.36
CA GLY A 116 -10.96 -5.62 -3.61
C GLY A 116 -10.00 -4.47 -3.90
N LEU A 117 -8.68 -4.73 -4.06
CA LEU A 117 -7.71 -3.70 -4.41
C LEU A 117 -7.81 -3.35 -5.91
N PRO A 118 -8.19 -2.11 -6.29
CA PRO A 118 -8.41 -1.73 -7.69
C PRO A 118 -7.23 -2.05 -8.59
N LEU A 119 -6.02 -1.68 -8.17
CA LEU A 119 -4.79 -1.94 -8.93
C LEU A 119 -4.61 -3.43 -9.28
N ALA A 120 -4.90 -4.33 -8.34
CA ALA A 120 -4.77 -5.76 -8.56
C ALA A 120 -5.84 -6.26 -9.55
N LEU A 121 -7.07 -5.80 -9.39
CA LEU A 121 -8.19 -6.15 -10.29
C LEU A 121 -7.93 -5.70 -11.74
N GLU A 122 -7.47 -4.46 -11.92
CA GLU A 122 -7.11 -3.92 -13.24
C GLU A 122 -5.94 -4.67 -13.87
N THR A 123 -4.87 -4.91 -13.11
CA THR A 123 -3.66 -5.59 -13.58
C THR A 123 -3.98 -7.01 -14.00
N LEU A 124 -4.68 -7.77 -13.14
CA LEU A 124 -5.04 -9.16 -13.43
C LEU A 124 -6.04 -9.24 -14.59
N GLY A 125 -7.10 -8.43 -14.58
CA GLY A 125 -8.06 -8.38 -15.66
C GLY A 125 -7.43 -8.05 -17.01
N SER A 126 -6.55 -7.04 -17.06
CA SER A 126 -5.85 -6.64 -18.28
C SER A 126 -4.90 -7.74 -18.78
N THR A 127 -4.21 -8.44 -17.89
CA THR A 127 -3.33 -9.57 -18.22
C THR A 127 -4.11 -10.70 -18.88
N LEU A 128 -5.36 -10.92 -18.46
CA LEU A 128 -6.22 -12.00 -18.90
C LEU A 128 -7.09 -11.65 -20.11
N PHE A 129 -7.14 -10.38 -20.51
CA PHE A 129 -7.97 -9.92 -21.62
C PHE A 129 -7.69 -10.67 -22.92
N LYS A 130 -8.74 -11.20 -23.54
CA LYS A 130 -8.70 -12.02 -24.78
C LYS A 130 -7.78 -13.25 -24.68
N ARG A 131 -7.48 -13.73 -23.49
CA ARG A 131 -6.75 -14.98 -23.29
C ARG A 131 -7.72 -16.17 -23.24
N ARG A 132 -7.23 -17.35 -23.67
CA ARG A 132 -7.97 -18.61 -23.60
C ARG A 132 -8.03 -19.11 -22.15
N LEU A 133 -8.98 -19.96 -21.86
CA LEU A 133 -9.20 -20.55 -20.53
C LEU A 133 -7.94 -21.29 -20.00
N ASP A 134 -7.22 -21.99 -20.87
CA ASP A 134 -5.96 -22.66 -20.51
C ASP A 134 -4.91 -21.66 -19.98
N THR A 135 -4.86 -20.48 -20.60
CA THR A 135 -3.96 -19.40 -20.14
C THR A 135 -4.40 -18.86 -18.78
N TRP A 136 -5.69 -18.71 -18.55
CA TRP A 136 -6.22 -18.29 -17.25
C TRP A 136 -5.83 -19.27 -16.14
N ASN A 137 -5.99 -20.58 -16.36
CA ASN A 137 -5.55 -21.60 -15.42
C ASN A 137 -4.04 -21.51 -15.16
N SER A 138 -3.24 -21.38 -16.22
CA SER A 138 -1.77 -21.26 -16.07
C SER A 138 -1.37 -20.01 -15.30
N VAL A 139 -2.04 -18.86 -15.50
CA VAL A 139 -1.79 -17.65 -14.74
C VAL A 139 -2.17 -17.85 -13.28
N TRP A 140 -3.30 -18.48 -12.98
CA TRP A 140 -3.72 -18.80 -11.63
C TRP A 140 -2.73 -19.71 -10.90
N ASP A 141 -2.31 -20.81 -11.54
CA ASP A 141 -1.31 -21.73 -10.99
C ASP A 141 0.05 -21.06 -10.72
N ASN A 142 0.40 -20.07 -11.53
CA ASN A 142 1.61 -19.31 -11.34
C ASN A 142 1.49 -18.28 -10.21
N LEU A 143 0.33 -17.61 -10.05
CA LEU A 143 0.12 -16.65 -8.95
C LEU A 143 0.28 -17.31 -7.57
N SER A 144 -0.08 -18.58 -7.44
CA SER A 144 0.13 -19.33 -6.19
C SER A 144 1.62 -19.62 -5.87
N LYS A 145 2.52 -19.45 -6.84
CA LYS A 145 3.95 -19.77 -6.75
C LYS A 145 4.86 -18.55 -6.94
N ILE A 146 4.44 -17.60 -7.75
CA ILE A 146 5.23 -16.42 -8.15
C ILE A 146 4.32 -15.20 -8.09
N HIS A 147 4.68 -14.24 -7.25
CA HIS A 147 3.94 -12.99 -7.11
C HIS A 147 3.90 -12.20 -8.42
N ASN A 148 2.81 -11.48 -8.66
CA ASN A 148 2.73 -10.60 -9.82
C ASN A 148 3.69 -9.40 -9.64
N PRO A 149 4.73 -9.24 -10.50
CA PRO A 149 5.74 -8.20 -10.33
C PRO A 149 5.15 -6.79 -10.30
N THR A 150 4.17 -6.50 -11.17
CA THR A 150 3.57 -5.17 -11.26
C THR A 150 2.82 -4.80 -9.98
N ILE A 151 2.09 -5.74 -9.39
CA ILE A 151 1.38 -5.53 -8.11
C ILE A 151 2.42 -5.35 -6.99
N PHE A 152 3.42 -6.22 -6.94
CA PHE A 152 4.50 -6.17 -5.96
C PHE A 152 5.22 -4.81 -5.98
N ASP A 153 5.69 -4.36 -7.14
CA ASP A 153 6.45 -3.10 -7.29
C ASP A 153 5.64 -1.89 -6.80
N LYS A 154 4.34 -1.85 -7.13
CA LYS A 154 3.46 -0.76 -6.69
C LYS A 154 3.21 -0.76 -5.18
N LEU A 155 3.03 -1.93 -4.57
CA LEU A 155 2.85 -2.05 -3.12
C LEU A 155 4.15 -1.76 -2.37
N LYS A 156 5.29 -2.16 -2.95
CA LYS A 156 6.62 -1.93 -2.37
C LYS A 156 6.93 -0.45 -2.15
N ILE A 157 6.41 0.46 -2.96
CA ILE A 157 6.57 1.91 -2.76
C ILE A 157 6.08 2.33 -1.35
N SER A 158 4.97 1.75 -0.88
CA SER A 158 4.46 2.04 0.47
C SER A 158 5.35 1.45 1.58
N TYR A 159 5.97 0.29 1.32
CA TYR A 159 6.95 -0.33 2.23
C TYR A 159 8.29 0.43 2.28
N ASP A 160 8.72 1.04 1.19
CA ASP A 160 10.00 1.75 1.14
C ASP A 160 9.98 3.08 1.94
N GLY A 161 8.80 3.65 2.19
CA GLY A 161 8.62 4.91 2.90
C GLY A 161 8.89 4.92 4.42
N PRO A 162 8.60 3.86 5.20
CA PRO A 162 8.97 3.74 6.62
C PRO A 162 10.46 3.71 6.89
N GLU A 163 10.84 4.04 8.13
CA GLU A 163 12.21 3.89 8.61
C GLU A 163 12.57 2.41 8.85
N GLU A 164 13.87 2.14 9.08
CA GLU A 164 14.38 0.76 9.14
C GLU A 164 13.77 -0.06 10.28
N TRP A 165 13.54 0.55 11.46
CA TRP A 165 12.89 -0.12 12.58
C TRP A 165 11.41 -0.44 12.31
N GLU A 166 10.71 0.48 11.68
CA GLU A 166 9.31 0.30 11.27
C GLU A 166 9.18 -0.84 10.24
N LYS A 167 10.12 -0.92 9.28
CA LYS A 167 10.20 -2.02 8.31
C LYS A 167 10.40 -3.37 8.98
N ARG A 168 11.28 -3.44 9.99
CA ARG A 168 11.52 -4.67 10.76
C ARG A 168 10.24 -5.12 11.46
N ILE A 169 9.56 -4.23 12.18
CA ILE A 169 8.30 -4.52 12.87
C ILE A 169 7.21 -4.91 11.87
N PHE A 170 7.12 -4.23 10.73
CA PHE A 170 6.17 -4.58 9.68
C PHE A 170 6.36 -6.03 9.19
N LEU A 171 7.60 -6.44 8.92
CA LEU A 171 7.91 -7.81 8.50
C LEU A 171 7.57 -8.84 9.58
N ASP A 172 7.79 -8.53 10.88
CA ASP A 172 7.39 -9.40 11.98
C ASP A 172 5.87 -9.52 12.08
N VAL A 173 5.15 -8.40 11.94
CA VAL A 173 3.68 -8.42 11.92
C VAL A 173 3.17 -9.28 10.77
N ALA A 174 3.75 -9.15 9.57
CA ALA A 174 3.34 -9.91 8.39
C ALA A 174 3.56 -11.42 8.55
N CYS A 175 4.65 -11.83 9.20
CA CYS A 175 5.00 -13.25 9.36
C CYS A 175 4.30 -13.91 10.56
N PHE A 176 4.12 -13.18 11.67
CA PHE A 176 3.81 -13.82 12.94
C PHE A 176 2.64 -13.24 13.70
N HIS A 177 2.20 -12.01 13.39
CA HIS A 177 1.31 -11.27 14.28
C HIS A 177 -0.03 -10.82 13.67
N LYS A 178 -0.28 -11.08 12.38
CA LYS A 178 -1.58 -10.81 11.75
C LYS A 178 -2.71 -11.54 12.53
N GLY A 179 -3.77 -10.80 12.85
CA GLY A 179 -4.92 -11.31 13.59
C GLY A 179 -4.72 -11.40 15.12
N LYS A 180 -3.56 -10.98 15.66
CA LYS A 180 -3.31 -10.98 17.11
C LYS A 180 -3.66 -9.64 17.73
N TYR A 181 -3.96 -9.68 19.05
CA TYR A 181 -4.30 -8.51 19.85
C TYR A 181 -3.13 -7.53 19.94
N THR A 182 -3.34 -6.27 19.55
CA THR A 182 -2.28 -5.26 19.37
C THR A 182 -1.41 -5.08 20.60
N LYS A 183 -2.03 -4.94 21.78
CA LYS A 183 -1.26 -4.75 23.03
C LYS A 183 -0.29 -5.91 23.29
N ARG A 184 -0.73 -7.14 23.05
CA ARG A 184 0.13 -8.32 23.23
C ARG A 184 1.25 -8.36 22.18
N VAL A 185 0.97 -7.90 20.95
CA VAL A 185 2.00 -7.81 19.91
C VAL A 185 3.06 -6.77 20.30
N ILE A 186 2.65 -5.61 20.80
CA ILE A 186 3.57 -4.57 21.31
C ILE A 186 4.45 -5.14 22.43
N GLU A 187 3.87 -5.77 23.44
CA GLU A 187 4.61 -6.41 24.56
C GLU A 187 5.66 -7.40 24.03
N MET A 188 5.29 -8.28 23.10
CA MET A 188 6.21 -9.27 22.50
C MET A 188 7.33 -8.62 21.68
N LEU A 189 7.03 -7.54 20.92
CA LEU A 189 8.02 -6.83 20.12
C LEU A 189 8.97 -6.02 21.01
N ASP A 190 8.45 -5.39 22.07
CA ASP A 190 9.25 -4.64 23.05
C ASP A 190 10.24 -5.57 23.75
N ASP A 191 9.80 -6.77 24.18
CA ASP A 191 10.64 -7.78 24.79
C ASP A 191 11.73 -8.30 23.83
N TYR A 192 11.36 -8.49 22.54
CA TYR A 192 12.29 -9.02 21.55
C TYR A 192 13.33 -8.00 21.07
N PHE A 193 12.89 -6.76 20.79
CA PHE A 193 13.78 -5.72 20.24
C PHE A 193 14.44 -4.86 21.32
N GLY A 194 13.97 -4.89 22.57
CA GLY A 194 14.47 -4.04 23.66
C GLY A 194 14.16 -2.55 23.48
N ILE A 195 13.15 -2.21 22.66
CA ILE A 195 12.72 -0.84 22.37
C ILE A 195 11.20 -0.77 22.38
N SER A 196 10.64 0.44 22.64
CA SER A 196 9.19 0.62 22.57
C SER A 196 8.70 0.60 21.12
N SER A 197 7.92 -0.42 20.76
CA SER A 197 7.37 -0.61 19.42
C SER A 197 6.03 0.09 19.18
N SER A 198 5.42 0.65 20.23
CA SER A 198 4.08 1.27 20.15
C SER A 198 4.02 2.35 19.07
N ILE A 199 4.96 3.32 19.09
CA ILE A 199 5.00 4.42 18.11
C ILE A 199 5.18 3.90 16.68
N MET A 200 5.94 2.82 16.50
CA MET A 200 6.20 2.22 15.18
C MET A 200 4.96 1.51 14.63
N ILE A 201 4.19 0.86 15.51
CA ILE A 201 2.87 0.29 15.17
C ILE A 201 1.91 1.41 14.73
N ASP A 202 1.88 2.54 15.45
CA ASP A 202 1.05 3.70 15.10
C ASP A 202 1.46 4.26 13.72
N VAL A 203 2.76 4.40 13.44
CA VAL A 203 3.27 4.84 12.13
C VAL A 203 2.86 3.87 11.02
N LEU A 204 2.93 2.57 11.24
CA LEU A 204 2.50 1.58 10.26
C LEU A 204 0.98 1.64 9.97
N ILE A 205 0.18 1.98 10.99
CA ILE A 205 -1.27 2.22 10.84
C ILE A 205 -1.50 3.51 10.05
N GLU A 206 -0.85 4.62 10.42
CA GLU A 206 -0.93 5.92 9.74
C GLU A 206 -0.55 5.83 8.25
N ARG A 207 0.38 4.92 7.92
CA ARG A 207 0.81 4.62 6.54
C ARG A 207 -0.06 3.57 5.83
N SER A 208 -1.15 3.13 6.45
CA SER A 208 -2.08 2.13 5.89
C SER A 208 -1.41 0.79 5.49
N LEU A 209 -0.24 0.47 6.07
CA LEU A 209 0.42 -0.82 5.88
C LEU A 209 -0.23 -1.91 6.74
N ILE A 210 -0.70 -1.53 7.92
CA ILE A 210 -1.49 -2.37 8.82
C ILE A 210 -2.71 -1.58 9.29
N TYR A 211 -3.70 -2.26 9.84
CA TYR A 211 -4.83 -1.63 10.50
C TYR A 211 -5.26 -2.42 11.74
N GLN A 212 -6.02 -1.77 12.60
CA GLN A 212 -6.59 -2.40 13.79
C GLN A 212 -8.09 -2.58 13.59
N ASP A 213 -8.59 -3.80 13.83
CA ASP A 213 -10.02 -4.09 13.78
C ASP A 213 -10.75 -3.61 15.06
N HIS A 214 -12.08 -3.77 15.08
CA HIS A 214 -12.93 -3.42 16.22
C HIS A 214 -12.60 -4.21 17.50
N ARG A 215 -11.92 -5.36 17.39
CA ARG A 215 -11.46 -6.20 18.50
C ARG A 215 -10.04 -5.84 18.97
N LYS A 216 -9.47 -4.77 18.43
CA LYS A 216 -8.11 -4.36 18.71
C LYS A 216 -7.05 -5.37 18.26
N CYS A 217 -7.33 -6.12 17.19
CA CYS A 217 -6.37 -7.04 16.56
C CYS A 217 -5.70 -6.37 15.35
N ILE A 218 -4.42 -6.65 15.15
CA ILE A 218 -3.64 -6.13 14.01
C ILE A 218 -3.98 -6.95 12.76
N TRP A 219 -4.29 -6.25 11.69
CA TRP A 219 -4.53 -6.81 10.37
C TRP A 219 -3.77 -6.08 9.29
N MET A 220 -3.62 -6.71 8.14
CA MET A 220 -3.12 -6.12 6.89
C MET A 220 -3.80 -6.77 5.69
N HIS A 221 -3.80 -6.07 4.56
CA HIS A 221 -4.29 -6.62 3.31
C HIS A 221 -3.43 -7.81 2.87
N ASP A 222 -4.05 -8.86 2.33
CA ASP A 222 -3.32 -10.09 1.96
C ASP A 222 -2.19 -9.84 0.96
N LEU A 223 -2.39 -8.98 -0.03
CA LEU A 223 -1.34 -8.60 -0.98
C LEU A 223 -0.20 -7.80 -0.34
N ILE A 224 -0.45 -7.03 0.72
CA ILE A 224 0.60 -6.36 1.51
C ILE A 224 1.40 -7.40 2.30
N GLN A 225 0.73 -8.40 2.86
CA GLN A 225 1.39 -9.52 3.54
C GLN A 225 2.25 -10.33 2.56
N GLU A 226 1.71 -10.63 1.39
CA GLU A 226 2.41 -11.35 0.32
C GLU A 226 3.64 -10.58 -0.16
N MET A 227 3.53 -9.26 -0.30
CA MET A 227 4.67 -8.38 -0.61
C MET A 227 5.75 -8.46 0.48
N ALA A 228 5.38 -8.42 1.78
CA ALA A 228 6.31 -8.56 2.88
C ALA A 228 7.07 -9.91 2.84
N TRP A 229 6.37 -11.00 2.57
CA TRP A 229 6.97 -12.33 2.41
C TRP A 229 7.94 -12.38 1.23
N THR A 230 7.60 -11.72 0.13
CA THR A 230 8.47 -11.63 -1.06
C THR A 230 9.73 -10.82 -0.76
N VAL A 231 9.64 -9.74 0.01
CA VAL A 231 10.80 -8.96 0.47
C VAL A 231 11.76 -9.86 1.23
N ILE A 232 11.26 -10.65 2.19
CA ILE A 232 12.09 -11.59 2.97
C ILE A 232 12.67 -12.70 2.07
N ALA A 233 11.88 -13.24 1.14
CA ALA A 233 12.36 -14.28 0.22
C ALA A 233 13.50 -13.77 -0.68
N HIS A 234 13.51 -12.48 -1.02
CA HIS A 234 14.57 -11.87 -1.82
C HIS A 234 15.87 -11.58 -1.04
N GLU A 235 15.86 -11.65 0.30
CA GLU A 235 17.09 -11.47 1.11
C GLU A 235 18.12 -12.55 0.80
N SER A 236 17.68 -13.81 0.61
CA SER A 236 18.54 -14.93 0.25
C SER A 236 17.76 -16.07 -0.40
N LYS A 237 18.40 -16.77 -1.35
CA LYS A 237 17.90 -18.04 -1.90
C LYS A 237 17.88 -19.14 -0.84
N GLU A 238 18.85 -19.13 0.06
CA GLU A 238 18.98 -20.06 1.18
C GLU A 238 18.04 -19.63 2.32
N SER A 239 17.04 -20.44 2.66
CA SER A 239 16.06 -20.10 3.70
C SER A 239 16.73 -19.80 5.06
N GLY A 240 17.78 -20.53 5.42
CA GLY A 240 18.53 -20.32 6.67
C GLY A 240 19.31 -19.02 6.76
N GLN A 241 19.45 -18.27 5.67
CA GLN A 241 20.09 -16.95 5.62
C GLN A 241 19.09 -15.79 5.66
N ARG A 242 17.79 -16.07 5.62
CA ARG A 242 16.73 -15.05 5.68
C ARG A 242 16.55 -14.54 7.10
N SER A 243 16.11 -13.29 7.22
CA SER A 243 15.89 -12.66 8.52
C SER A 243 14.73 -13.30 9.31
N ARG A 244 13.79 -13.96 8.62
CA ARG A 244 12.60 -14.60 9.20
C ARG A 244 12.24 -15.89 8.49
N LEU A 245 11.79 -16.88 9.27
CA LEU A 245 11.26 -18.15 8.80
C LEU A 245 9.84 -18.33 9.33
N TRP A 246 8.84 -18.41 8.45
CA TRP A 246 7.43 -18.59 8.83
C TRP A 246 6.77 -19.78 8.11
N LEU A 247 7.34 -20.25 6.98
CA LEU A 247 6.82 -21.39 6.25
C LEU A 247 7.34 -22.70 6.85
N TYR A 248 6.43 -23.63 7.10
CA TYR A 248 6.78 -24.94 7.65
C TYR A 248 7.91 -25.65 6.87
N ASN A 249 7.83 -25.63 5.54
CA ASN A 249 8.82 -26.31 4.69
C ASN A 249 10.20 -25.69 4.82
N ASP A 250 10.30 -24.35 4.90
CA ASP A 250 11.58 -23.65 5.08
C ASP A 250 12.17 -23.94 6.46
N ILE A 251 11.34 -23.89 7.51
CA ILE A 251 11.74 -24.22 8.87
C ILE A 251 12.23 -25.67 8.95
N TYR A 252 11.47 -26.62 8.41
CA TYR A 252 11.85 -28.04 8.37
C TYR A 252 13.17 -28.26 7.61
N HIS A 253 13.34 -27.60 6.46
CA HIS A 253 14.58 -27.69 5.65
C HIS A 253 15.80 -27.19 6.45
N VAL A 254 15.68 -26.02 7.08
CA VAL A 254 16.75 -25.39 7.87
C VAL A 254 17.16 -26.28 9.05
N PHE A 255 16.20 -26.82 9.79
CA PHE A 255 16.49 -27.74 10.89
C PHE A 255 17.16 -29.05 10.42
N ARG A 256 16.70 -29.58 9.28
CA ARG A 256 17.25 -30.84 8.74
C ARG A 256 18.67 -30.67 8.20
N THR A 257 18.98 -29.53 7.59
CA THR A 257 20.29 -29.26 6.94
C THR A 257 21.27 -28.52 7.86
N ASN A 258 20.82 -28.11 9.06
CA ASN A 258 21.58 -27.32 10.03
C ASN A 258 22.20 -26.03 9.42
N THR A 259 21.47 -25.38 8.51
CA THR A 259 21.91 -24.19 7.77
C THR A 259 21.44 -22.89 8.45
N VAL A 260 21.49 -22.82 9.78
CA VAL A 260 21.15 -21.59 10.52
C VAL A 260 22.27 -20.57 10.37
N ARG A 261 21.90 -19.32 10.13
CA ARG A 261 22.83 -18.18 10.15
C ARG A 261 23.46 -18.07 11.55
N SER A 262 24.78 -18.23 11.62
CA SER A 262 25.56 -17.97 12.85
C SER A 262 25.69 -16.45 13.08
#